data_9fb085590a53f49ae022b1d3ecc690fc
#
_entry.id   9fb085590a53f49ae022b1d3ecc690fc
#
_cell.length_a   1.000
_cell.length_b   1.000
_cell.length_c   1.000
_cell.angle_alpha   90.00
_cell.angle_beta   90.00
_cell.angle_gamma   90.00
#
_symmetry.space_group_name_H-M   'P 1'
#
loop_
_entity.id
_entity.type
_entity.pdbx_description
1 polymer ?
#
loop_
_entity_poly.entity_id
_entity_poly.type
_entity_poly.pdbx_seq_one_letter_code
_entity_poly.pdbx_strand_id
1 'polypeptide(L)'
;MYLSKVIKQDYNDNGYAIIRSVIEPDLVEEVQKHVEWLQNKYPKIRPEAFHHDLLVDDPFIHELLNNQDMLDIIEMIIGPNIALFGAHYIAKRPKDGKPVGWHQDGSYWPLEPMNVVSVWLAGTESLKKMVVCV
;
A
#
# COMPACT_ATOMS: atom_id res chain seq x y z
N MET A 1 -14.82 -11.84 14.67
CA MET A 1 -14.36 -13.25 14.80
C MET A 1 -14.58 -14.13 13.55
N TYR A 2 -15.72 -14.08 12.87
CA TYR A 2 -15.92 -14.86 11.62
C TYR A 2 -15.14 -14.25 10.44
N LEU A 3 -15.26 -12.94 10.20
CA LEU A 3 -14.60 -12.24 9.09
C LEU A 3 -13.07 -12.37 9.15
N SER A 4 -12.49 -12.29 10.34
CA SER A 4 -11.04 -12.44 10.54
C SER A 4 -10.52 -13.82 10.13
N LYS A 5 -11.28 -14.88 10.40
CA LYS A 5 -10.90 -16.23 9.98
C LYS A 5 -10.94 -16.39 8.45
N VAL A 6 -11.93 -15.77 7.81
CA VAL A 6 -12.04 -15.81 6.34
C VAL A 6 -10.88 -15.07 5.69
N ILE A 7 -10.56 -13.87 6.14
CA ILE A 7 -9.44 -13.07 5.60
C ILE A 7 -8.12 -13.84 5.74
N LYS A 8 -7.85 -14.38 6.93
CA LYS A 8 -6.62 -15.15 7.18
C LYS A 8 -6.56 -16.42 6.34
N GLN A 9 -7.68 -17.11 6.16
CA GLN A 9 -7.77 -18.29 5.32
C GLN A 9 -7.51 -17.95 3.85
N ASP A 10 -8.18 -16.92 3.32
CA ASP A 10 -7.97 -16.46 1.95
C ASP A 10 -6.51 -16.08 1.68
N TYR A 11 -5.88 -15.37 2.63
CA TYR A 11 -4.48 -14.99 2.53
C TYR A 11 -3.56 -16.23 2.50
N ASN A 12 -3.80 -17.20 3.37
CA ASN A 12 -3.00 -18.42 3.43
C ASN A 12 -3.15 -19.31 2.19
N ASP A 13 -4.36 -19.38 1.64
CA ASP A 13 -4.66 -20.25 0.51
C ASP A 13 -4.21 -19.64 -0.82
N ASN A 14 -4.32 -18.32 -0.97
CA ASN A 14 -4.11 -17.61 -2.23
C ASN A 14 -2.83 -16.75 -2.26
N GLY A 15 -2.19 -16.48 -1.11
CA GLY A 15 -1.08 -15.54 -0.99
C GLY A 15 -1.53 -14.06 -0.95
N TYR A 16 -2.84 -13.79 -1.02
CA TYR A 16 -3.43 -12.46 -0.89
C TYR A 16 -4.85 -12.55 -0.35
N ALA A 17 -5.35 -11.42 0.17
CA ALA A 17 -6.76 -11.24 0.49
C ALA A 17 -7.24 -9.87 0.01
N ILE A 18 -8.48 -9.77 -0.46
CA ILE A 18 -9.10 -8.51 -0.89
C ILE A 18 -10.11 -8.08 0.16
N ILE A 19 -9.83 -6.96 0.82
CA ILE A 19 -10.71 -6.39 1.82
C ILE A 19 -11.25 -5.04 1.30
N ARG A 20 -12.56 -4.90 1.29
CA ARG A 20 -13.22 -3.72 0.75
C ARG A 20 -13.64 -2.77 1.86
N SER A 21 -13.62 -1.47 1.55
CA SER A 21 -14.09 -0.41 2.44
C SER A 21 -13.41 -0.43 3.81
N VAL A 22 -12.09 -0.60 3.81
CA VAL A 22 -11.26 -0.60 5.04
C VAL A 22 -11.06 0.82 5.55
N ILE A 23 -10.93 1.77 4.63
CA ILE A 23 -10.76 3.19 4.97
C ILE A 23 -11.94 4.01 4.44
N GLU A 24 -12.26 5.08 5.16
CA GLU A 24 -13.35 5.98 4.80
C GLU A 24 -13.06 6.72 3.48
N PRO A 25 -14.11 7.04 2.69
CA PRO A 25 -13.95 7.75 1.42
C PRO A 25 -13.21 9.09 1.55
N ASP A 26 -13.42 9.82 2.64
CA ASP A 26 -12.76 11.11 2.89
C ASP A 26 -11.25 10.92 3.00
N LEU A 27 -10.78 9.86 3.66
CA LEU A 27 -9.36 9.54 3.76
C LEU A 27 -8.77 9.15 2.39
N VAL A 28 -9.55 8.48 1.52
CA VAL A 28 -9.13 8.21 0.13
C VAL A 28 -8.93 9.52 -0.64
N GLU A 29 -9.82 10.49 -0.47
CA GLU A 29 -9.68 11.82 -1.10
C GLU A 29 -8.43 12.56 -0.58
N GLU A 30 -8.15 12.46 0.71
CA GLU A 30 -6.93 13.03 1.30
C GLU A 30 -5.65 12.39 0.76
N VAL A 31 -5.64 11.07 0.55
CA VAL A 31 -4.53 10.38 -0.13
C VAL A 31 -4.29 10.95 -1.53
N GLN A 32 -5.36 11.20 -2.30
CA GLN A 32 -5.23 11.80 -3.64
C GLN A 32 -4.66 13.22 -3.57
N LYS A 33 -5.18 14.06 -2.68
CA LYS A 33 -4.67 15.43 -2.44
C LYS A 33 -3.21 15.43 -2.00
N HIS A 34 -2.83 14.46 -1.17
CA HIS A 34 -1.44 14.32 -0.73
C HIS A 34 -0.50 13.97 -1.89
N VAL A 35 -0.90 13.08 -2.79
CA VAL A 35 -0.11 12.79 -4.00
C VAL A 35 0.05 14.04 -4.88
N GLU A 36 -1.01 14.82 -5.07
CA GLU A 36 -0.94 16.09 -5.81
C GLU A 36 -0.01 17.11 -5.13
N TRP A 37 -0.07 17.21 -3.80
CA TRP A 37 0.82 18.05 -3.03
C TRP A 37 2.29 17.63 -3.19
N LEU A 38 2.59 16.33 -3.14
CA LEU A 38 3.94 15.82 -3.36
C LEU A 38 4.44 16.12 -4.79
N GLN A 39 3.59 16.02 -5.79
CA GLN A 39 3.95 16.35 -7.17
C GLN A 39 4.30 17.84 -7.32
N ASN A 40 3.57 18.72 -6.64
CA ASN A 40 3.85 20.15 -6.63
C ASN A 40 5.14 20.48 -5.84
N LYS A 41 5.36 19.81 -4.72
CA LYS A 41 6.56 19.98 -3.88
C LYS A 41 7.82 19.46 -4.57
N TYR A 42 7.71 18.36 -5.32
CA TYR A 42 8.82 17.68 -5.99
C TYR A 42 8.59 17.54 -7.50
N PRO A 43 8.50 18.65 -8.27
CA PRO A 43 8.10 18.62 -9.68
C PRO A 43 9.07 17.88 -10.61
N LYS A 44 10.30 17.65 -10.15
CA LYS A 44 11.33 16.90 -10.90
C LYS A 44 11.29 15.40 -10.63
N ILE A 45 10.58 14.96 -9.59
CA ILE A 45 10.43 13.54 -9.25
C ILE A 45 9.15 13.02 -9.90
N ARG A 46 9.24 11.89 -10.57
CA ARG A 46 8.05 11.24 -11.12
C ARG A 46 7.19 10.68 -9.98
N PRO A 47 5.86 10.75 -10.08
CA PRO A 47 4.99 10.26 -8.99
C PRO A 47 5.19 8.77 -8.68
N GLU A 48 5.61 7.97 -9.66
CA GLU A 48 5.94 6.56 -9.46
C GLU A 48 7.21 6.35 -8.60
N ALA A 49 7.95 7.41 -8.33
CA ALA A 49 9.20 7.39 -7.54
C ALA A 49 9.04 8.05 -6.17
N PHE A 50 7.81 8.20 -5.66
CA PHE A 50 7.58 8.63 -4.28
C PHE A 50 7.75 7.45 -3.33
N HIS A 51 9.01 7.14 -3.03
CA HIS A 51 9.42 6.03 -2.18
C HIS A 51 9.59 6.43 -0.71
N HIS A 52 9.88 5.44 0.11
CA HIS A 52 10.07 5.55 1.55
C HIS A 52 10.94 6.72 1.99
N ASP A 53 12.05 6.98 1.32
CA ASP A 53 12.97 8.08 1.67
C ASP A 53 12.32 9.47 1.66
N LEU A 54 11.26 9.65 0.85
CA LEU A 54 10.49 10.90 0.80
C LEU A 54 9.31 10.92 1.78
N LEU A 55 8.89 9.75 2.25
CA LEU A 55 7.65 9.55 3.01
C LEU A 55 7.91 9.24 4.48
N VAL A 56 9.12 8.89 4.85
CA VAL A 56 9.47 8.40 6.19
C VAL A 56 9.17 9.41 7.31
N ASP A 57 9.35 10.70 7.03
CA ASP A 57 9.09 11.79 7.99
C ASP A 57 7.78 12.54 7.68
N ASP A 58 6.95 12.02 6.78
CA ASP A 58 5.72 12.68 6.37
C ASP A 58 4.60 12.42 7.38
N PRO A 59 4.03 13.47 8.03
CA PRO A 59 3.01 13.30 9.05
C PRO A 59 1.73 12.65 8.54
N PHE A 60 1.32 12.93 7.28
CA PHE A 60 0.14 12.33 6.68
C PHE A 60 0.32 10.82 6.47
N ILE A 61 1.51 10.42 6.04
CA ILE A 61 1.83 8.98 5.89
C ILE A 61 1.78 8.29 7.25
N HIS A 62 2.33 8.91 8.30
CA HIS A 62 2.25 8.34 9.65
C HIS A 62 0.80 8.21 10.14
N GLU A 63 -0.05 9.19 9.88
CA GLU A 63 -1.47 9.14 10.23
C GLU A 63 -2.19 8.03 9.46
N LEU A 64 -1.99 7.95 8.14
CA LEU A 64 -2.56 6.91 7.28
C LEU A 64 -2.16 5.50 7.73
N LEU A 65 -0.88 5.29 8.03
CA LEU A 65 -0.35 3.99 8.45
C LEU A 65 -0.76 3.58 9.88
N ASN A 66 -1.21 4.53 10.70
CA ASN A 66 -1.78 4.27 12.02
C ASN A 66 -3.30 4.08 12.00
N ASN A 67 -3.91 3.95 10.81
CA ASN A 67 -5.33 3.63 10.71
C ASN A 67 -5.62 2.28 11.37
N GLN A 68 -6.50 2.28 12.38
CA GLN A 68 -6.73 1.11 13.23
C GLN A 68 -7.33 -0.06 12.45
N ASP A 69 -8.24 0.19 11.52
CA ASP A 69 -8.88 -0.87 10.73
C ASP A 69 -7.86 -1.61 9.85
N MET A 70 -6.88 -0.89 9.29
CA MET A 70 -5.77 -1.51 8.57
C MET A 70 -4.86 -2.30 9.51
N LEU A 71 -4.50 -1.75 10.67
CA LEU A 71 -3.65 -2.42 11.63
C LEU A 71 -4.28 -3.71 12.16
N ASP A 72 -5.57 -3.71 12.44
CA ASP A 72 -6.31 -4.89 12.89
C ASP A 72 -6.25 -6.02 11.85
N ILE A 73 -6.33 -5.68 10.57
CA ILE A 73 -6.19 -6.65 9.47
C ILE A 73 -4.77 -7.20 9.39
N ILE A 74 -3.76 -6.34 9.48
CA ILE A 74 -2.35 -6.73 9.45
C ILE A 74 -2.03 -7.66 10.64
N GLU A 75 -2.49 -7.30 11.83
CA GLU A 75 -2.31 -8.10 13.05
C GLU A 75 -2.86 -9.51 12.90
N MET A 76 -4.00 -9.68 12.24
CA MET A 76 -4.57 -11.01 11.99
C MET A 76 -3.62 -11.91 11.17
N ILE A 77 -2.82 -11.32 10.29
CA ILE A 77 -1.93 -12.05 9.37
C ILE A 77 -0.57 -12.33 10.01
N ILE A 78 0.11 -11.29 10.50
CA ILE A 78 1.50 -11.38 10.98
C ILE A 78 1.65 -11.29 12.50
N GLY A 79 0.57 -11.06 13.25
CA GLY A 79 0.58 -10.91 14.72
C GLY A 79 0.76 -9.46 15.17
N PRO A 80 0.75 -9.22 16.51
CA PRO A 80 0.62 -7.88 17.08
C PRO A 80 1.92 -7.03 17.03
N ASN A 81 3.05 -7.62 16.76
CA ASN A 81 4.32 -6.91 16.71
C ASN A 81 4.55 -6.38 15.28
N ILE A 82 3.93 -5.25 14.96
CA ILE A 82 3.94 -4.65 13.64
C ILE A 82 4.96 -3.52 13.60
N ALA A 83 5.79 -3.50 12.55
CA ALA A 83 6.69 -2.40 12.25
C ALA A 83 6.59 -2.04 10.77
N LEU A 84 6.69 -0.75 10.45
CA LEU A 84 6.76 -0.30 9.06
C LEU A 84 8.14 -0.61 8.50
N PHE A 85 8.18 -1.39 7.43
CA PHE A 85 9.40 -1.63 6.66
C PHE A 85 9.61 -0.57 5.57
N GLY A 86 8.56 -0.18 4.88
CA GLY A 86 8.61 0.86 3.85
C GLY A 86 7.22 1.24 3.36
N ALA A 87 7.15 2.40 2.72
CA ALA A 87 5.95 2.89 2.06
C ALA A 87 6.33 3.57 0.74
N HIS A 88 5.47 3.47 -0.27
CA HIS A 88 5.60 4.26 -1.48
C HIS A 88 4.26 4.43 -2.19
N TYR A 89 4.16 5.48 -2.99
CA TYR A 89 3.05 5.69 -3.89
C TYR A 89 3.33 5.12 -5.28
N ILE A 90 2.41 4.33 -5.79
CA ILE A 90 2.40 3.89 -7.19
C ILE A 90 1.46 4.81 -7.98
N ALA A 91 1.83 6.09 -8.09
CA ALA A 91 1.03 7.11 -8.72
C ALA A 91 1.46 7.29 -10.18
N LYS A 92 0.77 6.64 -11.11
CA LYS A 92 1.10 6.71 -12.54
C LYS A 92 0.33 7.82 -13.25
N ARG A 93 1.05 8.64 -14.02
CA ARG A 93 0.44 9.66 -14.87
C ARG A 93 -0.32 9.01 -16.02
N PRO A 94 -1.45 9.61 -16.45
CA PRO A 94 -2.11 9.18 -17.67
C PRO A 94 -1.15 9.24 -18.88
N LYS A 95 -1.19 8.22 -19.72
CA LYS A 95 -0.48 8.11 -21.01
C LYS A 95 1.05 7.95 -20.95
N ASP A 96 1.71 8.22 -19.82
CA ASP A 96 3.17 8.10 -19.72
C ASP A 96 3.67 7.28 -18.53
N GLY A 97 2.76 6.60 -17.83
CA GLY A 97 3.08 5.67 -16.75
C GLY A 97 3.98 4.53 -17.23
N LYS A 98 5.07 4.26 -16.49
CA LYS A 98 5.99 3.18 -16.85
C LYS A 98 5.45 1.83 -16.41
N PRO A 99 5.61 0.77 -17.20
CA PRO A 99 5.29 -0.58 -16.77
C PRO A 99 6.26 -1.02 -15.67
N VAL A 100 5.76 -1.87 -14.78
CA VAL A 100 6.58 -2.61 -13.80
C VAL A 100 6.61 -4.05 -14.26
N GLY A 101 7.81 -4.63 -14.38
CA GLY A 101 7.98 -6.03 -14.74
C GLY A 101 7.52 -6.97 -13.62
N TRP A 102 7.29 -8.23 -13.96
CA TRP A 102 6.99 -9.27 -12.97
C TRP A 102 8.13 -9.40 -11.96
N HIS A 103 7.81 -9.36 -10.69
CA HIS A 103 8.76 -9.46 -9.60
C HIS A 103 8.08 -9.98 -8.33
N GLN A 104 8.88 -10.32 -7.34
CA GLN A 104 8.47 -10.57 -5.97
C GLN A 104 9.23 -9.58 -5.07
N ASP A 105 8.51 -8.74 -4.35
CA ASP A 105 9.11 -7.74 -3.46
C ASP A 105 10.09 -8.37 -2.46
N GLY A 106 9.71 -9.48 -1.86
CA GLY A 106 10.54 -10.19 -0.89
C GLY A 106 11.91 -10.63 -1.40
N SER A 107 12.12 -10.75 -2.72
CA SER A 107 13.43 -11.09 -3.28
C SER A 107 14.48 -9.99 -3.10
N TYR A 108 14.04 -8.76 -2.80
CA TYR A 108 14.91 -7.60 -2.60
C TYR A 108 15.12 -7.26 -1.12
N TRP A 109 14.40 -7.92 -0.21
CA TRP A 109 14.39 -7.55 1.22
C TRP A 109 15.29 -8.47 2.03
N PRO A 110 16.27 -7.92 2.78
CA PRO A 110 17.18 -8.70 3.62
C PRO A 110 16.54 -9.02 4.99
N LEU A 111 15.34 -9.61 4.99
CA LEU A 111 14.58 -9.92 6.21
C LEU A 111 14.69 -11.41 6.55
N GLU A 112 15.02 -11.72 7.82
CA GLU A 112 15.07 -13.08 8.34
C GLU A 112 14.49 -13.12 9.78
N PRO A 113 13.38 -13.83 10.02
CA PRO A 113 12.55 -14.53 9.05
C PRO A 113 11.78 -13.53 8.14
N MET A 114 11.41 -13.97 6.93
CA MET A 114 10.60 -13.18 6.00
C MET A 114 9.12 -13.18 6.46
N ASN A 115 8.85 -12.51 7.58
CA ASN A 115 7.50 -12.33 8.12
C ASN A 115 7.02 -10.91 7.78
N VAL A 116 6.59 -10.71 6.55
CA VAL A 116 6.17 -9.41 6.02
C VAL A 116 4.86 -9.55 5.24
N VAL A 117 4.03 -8.52 5.30
CA VAL A 117 2.83 -8.38 4.49
C VAL A 117 2.84 -7.02 3.82
N SER A 118 2.52 -6.98 2.53
CA SER A 118 2.33 -5.72 1.79
C SER A 118 0.84 -5.37 1.76
N VAL A 119 0.53 -4.13 2.10
CA VAL A 119 -0.82 -3.58 1.94
C VAL A 119 -0.85 -2.71 0.70
N TRP A 120 -1.67 -3.08 -0.27
CA TRP A 120 -1.92 -2.26 -1.44
C TRP A 120 -3.25 -1.51 -1.26
N LEU A 121 -3.17 -0.20 -1.07
CA LEU A 121 -4.32 0.68 -0.85
C LEU A 121 -4.70 1.37 -2.15
N ALA A 122 -5.94 1.14 -2.62
CA ALA A 122 -6.45 1.78 -3.83
C ALA A 122 -6.85 3.23 -3.54
N GLY A 123 -6.01 4.19 -3.92
CA GLY A 123 -6.32 5.62 -3.85
C GLY A 123 -7.20 6.12 -5.01
N THR A 124 -7.34 5.34 -6.08
CA THR A 124 -8.22 5.60 -7.24
C THR A 124 -8.82 4.30 -7.74
N GLU A 125 -9.83 4.38 -8.61
CA GLU A 125 -10.33 3.19 -9.29
C GLU A 125 -9.19 2.49 -10.05
N SER A 126 -9.06 1.19 -9.85
CA SER A 126 -8.04 0.37 -10.50
C SER A 126 -8.71 -0.69 -11.38
N LEU A 127 -8.63 -0.50 -12.67
CA LEU A 127 -9.22 -1.37 -13.67
C LEU A 127 -8.16 -2.21 -14.38
N LYS A 128 -8.55 -3.37 -14.93
CA LYS A 128 -7.65 -4.21 -15.75
C LYS A 128 -7.00 -3.50 -16.96
N LYS A 129 -7.59 -2.37 -17.40
CA LYS A 129 -7.03 -1.50 -18.45
C LYS A 129 -5.91 -0.58 -17.94
N MET A 130 -5.83 -0.42 -16.64
CA MET A 130 -4.78 0.30 -15.93
C MET A 130 -3.79 -0.77 -15.45
N VAL A 131 -2.58 -0.41 -15.14
CA VAL A 131 -1.60 -1.37 -14.64
C VAL A 131 -2.08 -1.89 -13.29
N VAL A 132 -2.51 -3.13 -13.26
CA VAL A 132 -2.98 -3.83 -12.06
C VAL A 132 -1.97 -4.92 -11.73
N CYS A 133 -1.77 -5.22 -10.45
CA CYS A 133 -1.15 -6.46 -10.04
C CYS A 133 -2.04 -7.62 -10.52
N VAL A 134 -1.50 -8.56 -11.27
CA VAL A 134 -2.19 -9.74 -11.81
C VAL A 134 -1.60 -10.96 -11.14
#